data_f4c1ec09172a617c47317d0ed4616286
#
_entry.id   f4c1ec09172a617c47317d0ed4616286
#
_cell.length_a   1.000
_cell.length_b   1.000
_cell.length_c   1.000
_cell.angle_alpha   90.00
_cell.angle_beta   90.00
_cell.angle_gamma   90.00
#
_symmetry.space_group_name_H-M   'P 1'
#
loop_
_entity.id
_entity.type
_entity.pdbx_description
1 polymer ?
#
loop_
_entity_poly.entity_id
_entity_poly.type
_entity_poly.pdbx_seq_one_letter_code
_entity_poly.pdbx_strand_id
1 'polypeptide(L)'
;MCQGLISGRSGALRRDLYYFFAPRGDAPTTELNMPRRTKIVATLGPATDDPKVMDKLIHAGVDVVRLNLSHDPHDQQRERAERIRDRSRASGRQVGVLCDLQGPKIRIGRFKSDFVMLEEDGAFILDAECPLTDGDDERVGLTYPDLINDVARGDTLLLDDGAIVLWIAEVEGKQVHCKVVVGGKLSNNKGINKQGGGLSAPALTEKDKQDIKFAAEIDADYLAVSFVRCADDVRRGTSPAGGGRW
;
A
#
# COMPACT_ATOMS: atom_id res chain seq x y z
N MET A 1 -5.62 -5.06 9.30
CA MET A 1 -5.14 -3.72 8.93
C MET A 1 -6.32 -2.95 8.34
N CYS A 2 -6.80 -1.90 9.01
CA CYS A 2 -7.83 -1.03 8.43
C CYS A 2 -7.13 0.04 7.59
N GLN A 3 -7.24 -0.04 6.27
CA GLN A 3 -6.85 1.05 5.39
C GLN A 3 -7.91 2.14 5.45
N GLY A 4 -7.53 3.36 5.86
CA GLY A 4 -8.41 4.53 5.82
C GLY A 4 -8.40 5.12 4.40
N LEU A 5 -9.56 5.12 3.73
CA LEU A 5 -9.77 5.79 2.44
C LEU A 5 -10.28 7.21 2.66
N ILE A 6 -9.62 8.19 2.09
CA ILE A 6 -10.05 9.59 2.13
C ILE A 6 -10.50 10.00 0.72
N SER A 7 -11.75 10.47 0.60
CA SER A 7 -12.27 11.03 -0.65
C SER A 7 -11.91 12.50 -0.80
N GLY A 8 -11.31 12.85 -1.91
CA GLY A 8 -10.75 14.18 -2.22
C GLY A 8 -11.72 15.22 -2.81
N ARG A 9 -13.02 14.98 -2.85
CA ARG A 9 -13.98 15.99 -3.36
C ARG A 9 -15.14 16.24 -2.41
N SER A 10 -15.16 17.39 -1.78
CA SER A 10 -16.38 18.01 -1.21
C SER A 10 -17.07 18.87 -2.29
N GLY A 11 -17.64 18.22 -3.27
CA GLY A 11 -18.53 18.84 -4.24
C GLY A 11 -19.91 18.20 -4.11
N ALA A 12 -20.95 19.01 -3.95
CA ALA A 12 -22.31 18.56 -3.77
C ALA A 12 -22.68 17.44 -4.75
N LEU A 13 -22.92 16.24 -4.23
CA LEU A 13 -23.53 15.15 -4.96
C LEU A 13 -24.90 15.63 -5.47
N ARG A 14 -24.96 16.06 -6.73
CA ARG A 14 -26.23 16.12 -7.44
C ARG A 14 -26.72 14.68 -7.52
N ARG A 15 -27.76 14.40 -6.75
CA ARG A 15 -28.60 13.23 -6.95
C ARG A 15 -29.39 13.45 -8.25
N ASP A 16 -28.79 13.17 -9.38
CA ASP A 16 -29.56 13.00 -10.61
C ASP A 16 -30.16 11.59 -10.57
N LEU A 17 -31.40 11.58 -10.08
CA LEU A 17 -32.29 10.43 -10.17
C LEU A 17 -32.69 10.29 -11.64
N TYR A 18 -31.99 9.45 -12.38
CA TYR A 18 -32.45 9.08 -13.71
C TYR A 18 -33.64 8.13 -13.59
N TYR A 19 -34.83 8.68 -13.71
CA TYR A 19 -36.02 7.87 -13.99
C TYR A 19 -35.99 7.43 -15.45
N PHE A 20 -35.66 6.17 -15.71
CA PHE A 20 -35.90 5.55 -16.99
C PHE A 20 -37.38 5.23 -17.10
N PHE A 21 -38.10 5.97 -17.92
CA PHE A 21 -39.43 5.58 -18.40
C PHE A 21 -39.23 4.47 -19.45
N ALA A 22 -39.56 3.24 -19.12
CA ALA A 22 -39.64 2.16 -20.11
C ALA A 22 -40.98 2.24 -20.84
N PRO A 23 -41.03 2.13 -22.18
CA PRO A 23 -42.26 1.97 -22.90
C PRO A 23 -42.90 0.61 -22.54
N ARG A 24 -44.23 0.60 -22.34
CA ARG A 24 -45.00 -0.63 -22.15
C ARG A 24 -45.01 -1.42 -23.45
N GLY A 25 -44.39 -2.58 -23.45
CA GLY A 25 -44.40 -3.58 -24.49
C GLY A 25 -43.67 -4.81 -24.02
N ASP A 26 -44.40 -5.92 -23.88
CA ASP A 26 -44.00 -7.32 -23.69
C ASP A 26 -42.75 -7.59 -22.84
N ALA A 27 -42.99 -8.05 -21.62
CA ALA A 27 -41.94 -8.36 -20.66
C ALA A 27 -41.06 -9.55 -21.11
N PRO A 28 -39.81 -9.32 -21.48
CA PRO A 28 -38.83 -10.37 -21.31
C PRO A 28 -38.52 -10.47 -19.80
N THR A 29 -38.39 -11.68 -19.29
CA THR A 29 -37.87 -11.97 -17.97
C THR A 29 -36.48 -11.33 -17.83
N THR A 30 -36.47 -10.04 -17.46
CA THR A 30 -35.22 -9.34 -17.13
C THR A 30 -34.77 -9.90 -15.79
N GLU A 31 -33.77 -10.74 -15.81
CA GLU A 31 -32.89 -10.88 -14.64
C GLU A 31 -32.61 -9.47 -14.15
N LEU A 32 -33.09 -9.16 -12.95
CA LEU A 32 -32.81 -7.90 -12.26
C LEU A 32 -31.28 -7.89 -12.06
N ASN A 33 -30.57 -7.28 -12.99
CA ASN A 33 -29.15 -7.11 -12.92
C ASN A 33 -28.86 -6.14 -11.77
N MET A 34 -28.94 -6.66 -10.55
CA MET A 34 -28.68 -5.89 -9.33
C MET A 34 -27.25 -5.37 -9.41
N PRO A 35 -27.03 -4.06 -9.33
CA PRO A 35 -25.70 -3.52 -9.41
C PRO A 35 -24.85 -4.14 -8.31
N ARG A 36 -23.71 -4.69 -8.68
CA ARG A 36 -22.75 -5.27 -7.75
C ARG A 36 -22.38 -4.27 -6.64
N ARG A 37 -22.56 -4.65 -5.37
CA ARG A 37 -22.20 -3.80 -4.23
C ARG A 37 -20.70 -3.72 -4.02
N THR A 38 -20.00 -4.87 -4.18
CA THR A 38 -18.54 -4.93 -4.04
C THR A 38 -17.86 -4.19 -5.19
N LYS A 39 -16.95 -3.27 -4.84
CA LYS A 39 -16.12 -2.55 -5.81
C LYS A 39 -14.84 -3.31 -6.08
N ILE A 40 -14.46 -3.39 -7.35
CA ILE A 40 -13.20 -4.03 -7.77
C ILE A 40 -12.14 -2.96 -7.90
N VAL A 41 -11.04 -3.13 -7.17
CA VAL A 41 -9.83 -2.32 -7.28
C VAL A 41 -8.76 -3.15 -8.01
N ALA A 42 -8.22 -2.62 -9.11
CA ALA A 42 -7.14 -3.25 -9.86
C ALA A 42 -5.90 -2.37 -9.84
N THR A 43 -4.73 -2.95 -9.52
CA THR A 43 -3.46 -2.21 -9.57
C THR A 43 -2.95 -2.13 -11.01
N LEU A 44 -2.62 -0.91 -11.45
CA LEU A 44 -1.95 -0.69 -12.73
C LEU A 44 -0.43 -0.85 -12.58
N GLY A 45 0.20 -1.32 -13.63
CA GLY A 45 1.63 -1.52 -13.74
C GLY A 45 2.02 -1.94 -15.16
N PRO A 46 3.27 -2.32 -15.42
CA PRO A 46 3.76 -2.61 -16.78
C PRO A 46 2.88 -3.60 -17.58
N ALA A 47 2.31 -4.60 -16.91
CA ALA A 47 1.43 -5.58 -17.56
C ALA A 47 0.09 -5.00 -18.04
N THR A 48 -0.29 -3.81 -17.56
CA THR A 48 -1.55 -3.13 -17.90
C THR A 48 -1.35 -1.86 -18.72
N ASP A 49 -0.10 -1.53 -19.11
CA ASP A 49 0.22 -0.30 -19.84
C ASP A 49 -0.28 -0.32 -21.31
N ASP A 50 -0.57 -1.50 -21.87
CA ASP A 50 -1.20 -1.63 -23.17
C ASP A 50 -2.66 -1.10 -23.10
N PRO A 51 -3.05 -0.10 -23.94
CA PRO A 51 -4.40 0.42 -23.98
C PRO A 51 -5.49 -0.65 -24.18
N LYS A 52 -5.21 -1.71 -24.95
CA LYS A 52 -6.15 -2.81 -25.14
C LYS A 52 -6.39 -3.62 -23.85
N VAL A 53 -5.38 -3.71 -23.00
CA VAL A 53 -5.52 -4.36 -21.68
C VAL A 53 -6.35 -3.48 -20.77
N MET A 54 -6.11 -2.16 -20.76
CA MET A 54 -6.95 -1.22 -20.00
C MET A 54 -8.42 -1.26 -20.44
N ASP A 55 -8.68 -1.31 -21.74
CA ASP A 55 -10.05 -1.48 -22.25
C ASP A 55 -10.72 -2.75 -21.73
N LYS A 56 -10.00 -3.86 -21.73
CA LYS A 56 -10.51 -5.13 -21.19
C LYS A 56 -10.82 -5.03 -19.70
N LEU A 57 -9.96 -4.37 -18.91
CA LEU A 57 -10.20 -4.14 -17.48
C LEU A 57 -11.47 -3.32 -17.24
N ILE A 58 -11.64 -2.23 -18.02
CA ILE A 58 -12.83 -1.37 -17.93
C ILE A 58 -14.10 -2.16 -18.27
N HIS A 59 -14.08 -2.91 -19.38
CA HIS A 59 -15.22 -3.73 -19.81
C HIS A 59 -15.53 -4.89 -18.83
N ALA A 60 -14.49 -5.46 -18.21
CA ALA A 60 -14.64 -6.50 -17.19
C ALA A 60 -15.25 -5.98 -15.89
N GLY A 61 -15.35 -4.67 -15.72
CA GLY A 61 -16.07 -4.07 -14.60
C GLY A 61 -15.20 -3.57 -13.45
N VAL A 62 -13.95 -3.16 -13.71
CA VAL A 62 -13.15 -2.46 -12.71
C VAL A 62 -13.85 -1.16 -12.29
N ASP A 63 -13.86 -0.87 -10.99
CA ASP A 63 -14.47 0.34 -10.44
C ASP A 63 -13.40 1.39 -10.08
N VAL A 64 -12.22 0.93 -9.63
CA VAL A 64 -11.12 1.80 -9.21
C VAL A 64 -9.81 1.20 -9.67
N VAL A 65 -8.93 2.01 -10.22
CA VAL A 65 -7.54 1.62 -10.49
C VAL A 65 -6.63 2.17 -9.40
N ARG A 66 -5.68 1.34 -8.95
CA ARG A 66 -4.70 1.69 -7.94
C ARG A 66 -3.35 1.96 -8.60
N LEU A 67 -2.81 3.15 -8.35
CA LEU A 67 -1.44 3.54 -8.66
C LEU A 67 -0.60 3.36 -7.39
N ASN A 68 0.33 2.40 -7.41
CA ASN A 68 1.23 2.15 -6.29
C ASN A 68 2.43 3.11 -6.37
N LEU A 69 2.43 4.14 -5.54
CA LEU A 69 3.50 5.15 -5.54
C LEU A 69 4.81 4.67 -4.90
N SER A 70 4.87 3.41 -4.44
CA SER A 70 6.13 2.77 -4.02
C SER A 70 7.04 2.39 -5.19
N HIS A 71 6.49 2.28 -6.37
CA HIS A 71 7.14 1.85 -7.60
C HIS A 71 6.92 2.88 -8.68
N ASP A 72 7.75 2.85 -9.69
CA ASP A 72 7.68 3.70 -10.87
C ASP A 72 7.72 5.23 -10.58
N PRO A 73 8.37 6.02 -11.42
CA PRO A 73 8.44 7.46 -11.27
C PRO A 73 7.07 8.13 -11.55
N HIS A 74 6.89 9.35 -11.03
CA HIS A 74 5.66 10.12 -11.15
C HIS A 74 5.20 10.29 -12.60
N ASP A 75 6.13 10.45 -13.55
CA ASP A 75 5.78 10.63 -14.98
C ASP A 75 5.04 9.41 -15.53
N GLN A 76 5.51 8.21 -15.25
CA GLN A 76 4.84 6.97 -15.67
C GLN A 76 3.48 6.79 -15.00
N GLN A 77 3.38 7.15 -13.70
CA GLN A 77 2.11 7.10 -12.99
C GLN A 77 1.11 8.13 -13.55
N ARG A 78 1.58 9.31 -13.95
CA ARG A 78 0.78 10.34 -14.64
C ARG A 78 0.23 9.83 -15.96
N GLU A 79 1.10 9.26 -16.80
CA GLU A 79 0.69 8.67 -18.06
C GLU A 79 -0.39 7.58 -17.89
N ARG A 80 -0.26 6.72 -16.87
CA ARG A 80 -1.27 5.71 -16.56
C ARG A 80 -2.60 6.34 -16.14
N ALA A 81 -2.55 7.38 -15.30
CA ALA A 81 -3.74 8.11 -14.85
C ALA A 81 -4.47 8.79 -16.02
N GLU A 82 -3.74 9.45 -16.89
CA GLU A 82 -4.29 10.09 -18.10
C GLU A 82 -4.90 9.04 -19.03
N ARG A 83 -4.17 7.98 -19.33
CA ARG A 83 -4.60 6.90 -20.21
C ARG A 83 -5.88 6.21 -19.71
N ILE A 84 -5.94 5.84 -18.41
CA ILE A 84 -7.15 5.22 -17.88
C ILE A 84 -8.36 6.15 -17.93
N ARG A 85 -8.17 7.45 -17.71
CA ARG A 85 -9.26 8.43 -17.82
C ARG A 85 -9.77 8.59 -19.25
N ASP A 86 -8.86 8.61 -20.23
CA ASP A 86 -9.23 8.68 -21.65
C ASP A 86 -10.02 7.44 -22.07
N ARG A 87 -9.56 6.25 -21.67
CA ARG A 87 -10.24 4.99 -21.99
C ARG A 87 -11.59 4.88 -21.26
N SER A 88 -11.65 5.32 -20.02
CA SER A 88 -12.87 5.39 -19.22
C SER A 88 -13.93 6.28 -19.89
N ARG A 89 -13.54 7.48 -20.33
CA ARG A 89 -14.41 8.39 -21.09
C ARG A 89 -14.91 7.77 -22.38
N ALA A 90 -14.00 7.15 -23.14
CA ALA A 90 -14.33 6.49 -24.42
C ALA A 90 -15.30 5.32 -24.25
N SER A 91 -15.23 4.61 -23.12
CA SER A 91 -16.13 3.48 -22.82
C SER A 91 -17.46 3.87 -22.18
N GLY A 92 -17.64 5.15 -21.83
CA GLY A 92 -18.82 5.63 -21.09
C GLY A 92 -18.93 5.12 -19.65
N ARG A 93 -17.86 4.49 -19.11
CA ARG A 93 -17.80 4.01 -17.73
C ARG A 93 -16.90 4.92 -16.88
N GLN A 94 -17.34 5.21 -15.66
CA GLN A 94 -16.51 5.93 -14.70
C GLN A 94 -15.63 4.95 -13.94
N VAL A 95 -14.31 5.22 -13.92
CA VAL A 95 -13.31 4.46 -13.16
C VAL A 95 -12.55 5.45 -12.30
N GLY A 96 -12.56 5.23 -10.98
CA GLY A 96 -11.82 6.08 -10.04
C GLY A 96 -10.32 5.76 -10.06
N VAL A 97 -9.49 6.77 -9.76
CA VAL A 97 -8.04 6.64 -9.61
C VAL A 97 -7.69 6.76 -8.13
N LEU A 98 -7.05 5.72 -7.59
CA LEU A 98 -6.56 5.66 -6.22
C LEU A 98 -5.03 5.70 -6.23
N CYS A 99 -4.45 6.70 -5.56
CA CYS A 99 -3.03 6.76 -5.26
C CYS A 99 -2.77 6.11 -3.92
N ASP A 100 -1.88 5.11 -3.88
CA ASP A 100 -1.49 4.39 -2.67
C ASP A 100 -0.08 4.80 -2.25
N LEU A 101 -0.01 5.49 -1.11
CA LEU A 101 1.24 5.98 -0.55
C LEU A 101 2.10 4.84 -0.02
N GLN A 102 3.41 4.99 -0.17
CA GLN A 102 4.38 4.01 0.29
C GLN A 102 4.37 3.84 1.80
N GLY A 103 4.30 4.96 2.54
CA GLY A 103 4.52 4.98 3.97
C GLY A 103 5.95 4.63 4.38
N PRO A 104 6.22 4.48 5.68
CA PRO A 104 7.52 4.07 6.19
C PRO A 104 7.80 2.62 5.78
N LYS A 105 8.80 2.40 4.94
CA LYS A 105 9.29 1.05 4.61
C LYS A 105 10.22 0.57 5.71
N ILE A 106 9.66 -0.14 6.68
CA ILE A 106 10.45 -0.83 7.70
C ILE A 106 10.91 -2.15 7.11
N ARG A 107 12.22 -2.29 6.88
CA ARG A 107 12.81 -3.45 6.19
C ARG A 107 14.10 -3.86 6.85
N ILE A 108 14.46 -5.12 6.67
CA ILE A 108 15.83 -5.56 6.88
C ILE A 108 16.74 -5.04 5.75
N GLY A 109 18.03 -5.01 6.02
CA GLY A 109 19.06 -4.74 5.04
C GLY A 109 19.27 -5.89 4.06
N ARG A 110 20.50 -5.98 3.55
CA ARG A 110 20.92 -6.99 2.56
C ARG A 110 21.90 -7.96 3.21
N PHE A 111 21.84 -9.19 2.77
CA PHE A 111 22.81 -10.22 3.11
C PHE A 111 23.96 -10.24 2.09
N LYS A 112 25.16 -10.56 2.55
CA LYS A 112 26.32 -10.78 1.68
C LYS A 112 26.10 -11.90 0.66
N SER A 113 25.27 -12.88 1.03
CA SER A 113 24.92 -14.08 0.25
C SER A 113 23.58 -13.97 -0.49
N ASP A 114 22.98 -12.77 -0.60
CA ASP A 114 21.64 -12.48 -1.13
C ASP A 114 20.47 -13.02 -0.28
N PHE A 115 20.66 -14.08 0.44
CA PHE A 115 19.68 -14.64 1.37
C PHE A 115 20.36 -15.49 2.44
N VAL A 116 19.65 -15.77 3.51
CA VAL A 116 20.02 -16.74 4.54
C VAL A 116 18.90 -17.75 4.75
N MET A 117 19.23 -18.93 5.25
CA MET A 117 18.24 -19.92 5.70
C MET A 117 18.18 -19.88 7.21
N LEU A 118 17.03 -19.47 7.75
CA LEU A 118 16.78 -19.45 9.18
C LEU A 118 16.13 -20.77 9.59
N GLU A 119 16.70 -21.43 10.57
CA GLU A 119 16.15 -22.66 11.14
C GLU A 119 15.21 -22.35 12.30
N GLU A 120 14.14 -23.12 12.44
CA GLU A 120 13.25 -23.02 13.61
C GLU A 120 14.03 -23.26 14.91
N ASP A 121 13.65 -22.56 15.95
CA ASP A 121 14.33 -22.51 17.24
C ASP A 121 15.73 -21.89 17.22
N GLY A 122 16.25 -21.50 16.06
CA GLY A 122 17.52 -20.78 15.90
C GLY A 122 17.49 -19.36 16.48
N ALA A 123 18.67 -18.79 16.72
CA ALA A 123 18.82 -17.41 17.11
C ALA A 123 19.08 -16.53 15.86
N PHE A 124 18.54 -15.30 15.88
CA PHE A 124 18.81 -14.31 14.85
C PHE A 124 18.74 -12.89 15.42
N ILE A 125 19.61 -11.98 14.97
CA ILE A 125 19.72 -10.64 15.53
C ILE A 125 19.33 -9.61 14.48
N LEU A 126 18.42 -8.70 14.86
CA LEU A 126 18.17 -7.47 14.12
C LEU A 126 19.01 -6.38 14.79
N ASP A 127 19.98 -5.83 14.06
CA ASP A 127 21.02 -4.95 14.59
C ASP A 127 20.94 -3.58 13.95
N ALA A 128 20.60 -2.55 14.74
CA ALA A 128 20.44 -1.18 14.26
C ALA A 128 21.79 -0.51 13.88
N GLU A 129 22.91 -1.09 14.28
CA GLU A 129 24.26 -0.61 13.92
C GLU A 129 24.91 -1.43 12.81
N CYS A 130 24.33 -2.57 12.43
CA CYS A 130 24.82 -3.34 11.30
C CYS A 130 24.59 -2.56 10.00
N PRO A 131 25.62 -2.37 9.15
CA PRO A 131 25.43 -1.74 7.85
C PRO A 131 24.38 -2.48 7.02
N LEU A 132 23.58 -1.73 6.26
CA LEU A 132 22.47 -2.30 5.47
C LEU A 132 22.93 -3.31 4.39
N THR A 133 24.23 -3.42 4.11
CA THR A 133 24.79 -4.32 3.10
C THR A 133 25.53 -5.52 3.69
N ASP A 134 25.65 -5.59 5.02
CA ASP A 134 26.61 -6.50 5.70
C ASP A 134 25.94 -7.62 6.51
N GLY A 135 24.65 -7.89 6.26
CA GLY A 135 23.95 -8.99 6.91
C GLY A 135 24.56 -10.36 6.57
N ASP A 136 24.43 -11.28 7.53
CA ASP A 136 24.89 -12.67 7.45
C ASP A 136 23.86 -13.62 8.10
N ASP A 137 24.22 -14.86 8.39
CA ASP A 137 23.39 -15.87 9.02
C ASP A 137 23.11 -15.64 10.52
N GLU A 138 23.85 -14.74 11.16
CA GLU A 138 23.66 -14.38 12.57
C GLU A 138 22.84 -13.10 12.75
N ARG A 139 23.03 -12.10 11.85
CA ARG A 139 22.41 -10.77 12.00
C ARG A 139 22.17 -10.05 10.70
N VAL A 140 21.30 -9.04 10.76
CA VAL A 140 21.03 -8.12 9.65
C VAL A 140 20.70 -6.71 10.13
N GLY A 141 21.10 -5.70 9.34
CA GLY A 141 20.79 -4.30 9.58
C GLY A 141 19.32 -3.95 9.35
N LEU A 142 18.92 -2.79 9.83
CA LEU A 142 17.54 -2.28 9.78
C LEU A 142 17.46 -0.93 9.06
N THR A 143 16.50 -0.76 8.14
CA THR A 143 16.21 0.56 7.55
C THR A 143 15.52 1.52 8.52
N TYR A 144 15.04 0.99 9.64
CA TYR A 144 14.39 1.73 10.71
C TYR A 144 15.06 1.38 12.05
N PRO A 145 16.16 2.09 12.42
CA PRO A 145 16.91 1.81 13.65
C PRO A 145 16.09 1.96 14.93
N ASP A 146 15.06 2.85 14.91
CA ASP A 146 14.19 3.07 16.08
C ASP A 146 13.27 1.86 16.40
N LEU A 147 13.29 0.80 15.60
CA LEU A 147 12.61 -0.46 15.92
C LEU A 147 12.95 -0.95 17.32
N ILE A 148 14.21 -0.78 17.75
CA ILE A 148 14.68 -1.17 19.09
C ILE A 148 13.89 -0.50 20.23
N ASN A 149 13.35 0.71 19.99
CA ASN A 149 12.55 1.45 20.96
C ASN A 149 11.06 1.07 20.93
N ASP A 150 10.63 0.44 19.85
CA ASP A 150 9.23 0.10 19.59
C ASP A 150 8.89 -1.34 19.99
N VAL A 151 9.89 -2.14 20.31
CA VAL A 151 9.73 -3.55 20.59
C VAL A 151 10.25 -3.92 21.98
N ALA A 152 9.68 -4.97 22.55
CA ALA A 152 10.06 -5.49 23.84
C ALA A 152 10.11 -7.02 23.81
N ARG A 153 10.73 -7.62 24.84
CA ARG A 153 10.71 -9.05 25.05
C ARG A 153 9.28 -9.60 25.02
N GLY A 154 9.06 -10.64 24.27
CA GLY A 154 7.75 -11.30 24.11
C GLY A 154 6.98 -10.82 22.87
N ASP A 155 7.40 -9.71 22.24
CA ASP A 155 6.80 -9.30 20.98
C ASP A 155 7.16 -10.27 19.84
N THR A 156 6.31 -10.27 18.81
CA THR A 156 6.51 -11.08 17.60
C THR A 156 6.66 -10.16 16.39
N LEU A 157 7.71 -10.41 15.61
CA LEU A 157 7.96 -9.76 14.34
C LEU A 157 7.65 -10.69 13.16
N LEU A 158 7.00 -10.16 12.17
CA LEU A 158 6.63 -10.84 10.93
C LEU A 158 7.48 -10.27 9.80
N LEU A 159 8.34 -11.08 9.21
CA LEU A 159 9.17 -10.72 8.09
C LEU A 159 8.63 -11.36 6.81
N ASP A 160 8.81 -10.69 5.66
CA ASP A 160 8.34 -11.19 4.36
C ASP A 160 6.86 -11.57 4.38
N ASP A 161 6.02 -10.62 4.84
CA ASP A 161 4.57 -10.78 4.99
C ASP A 161 4.14 -11.96 5.88
N GLY A 162 5.02 -12.36 6.82
CA GLY A 162 4.78 -13.43 7.78
C GLY A 162 5.31 -14.80 7.35
N ALA A 163 6.05 -14.87 6.22
CA ALA A 163 6.74 -16.09 5.81
C ALA A 163 7.82 -16.51 6.83
N ILE A 164 8.44 -15.53 7.50
CA ILE A 164 9.36 -15.71 8.61
C ILE A 164 8.78 -15.06 9.87
N VAL A 165 8.82 -15.76 10.99
CA VAL A 165 8.30 -15.27 12.27
C VAL A 165 9.40 -15.30 13.31
N LEU A 166 9.68 -14.15 13.92
CA LEU A 166 10.69 -13.99 14.97
C LEU A 166 10.02 -13.59 16.27
N TRP A 167 10.32 -14.30 17.35
CA TRP A 167 9.93 -13.94 18.70
C TRP A 167 11.09 -13.23 19.41
N ILE A 168 10.83 -12.09 20.04
CA ILE A 168 11.87 -11.29 20.68
C ILE A 168 12.18 -11.88 22.05
N ALA A 169 13.38 -12.38 22.19
CA ALA A 169 13.91 -12.91 23.44
C ALA A 169 14.42 -11.78 24.35
N GLU A 170 15.10 -10.78 23.75
CA GLU A 170 15.71 -9.67 24.49
C GLU A 170 15.99 -8.48 23.55
N VAL A 171 16.01 -7.28 24.11
CA VAL A 171 16.52 -6.07 23.46
C VAL A 171 17.72 -5.57 24.26
N GLU A 172 18.90 -5.61 23.68
CA GLU A 172 20.14 -5.19 24.34
C GLU A 172 20.86 -4.12 23.49
N GLY A 173 20.99 -2.93 24.05
CA GLY A 173 21.64 -1.81 23.37
C GLY A 173 20.96 -1.47 22.04
N LYS A 174 21.62 -1.77 20.93
CA LYS A 174 21.15 -1.55 19.55
C LYS A 174 20.73 -2.83 18.83
N GLN A 175 20.59 -3.91 19.57
CA GLN A 175 20.30 -5.24 19.03
C GLN A 175 18.98 -5.79 19.58
N VAL A 176 18.22 -6.41 18.69
CA VAL A 176 17.02 -7.18 19.03
C VAL A 176 17.36 -8.64 18.82
N HIS A 177 17.55 -9.36 19.91
CA HIS A 177 17.84 -10.78 19.92
C HIS A 177 16.52 -11.57 19.77
N CYS A 178 16.43 -12.32 18.71
CA CYS A 178 15.23 -13.05 18.35
C CYS A 178 15.45 -14.56 18.36
N LYS A 179 14.39 -15.30 18.68
CA LYS A 179 14.25 -16.71 18.41
C LYS A 179 13.40 -16.89 17.16
N VAL A 180 13.84 -17.71 16.23
CA VAL A 180 13.08 -18.04 15.02
C VAL A 180 11.93 -18.98 15.39
N VAL A 181 10.70 -18.54 15.17
CA VAL A 181 9.47 -19.34 15.42
C VAL A 181 9.03 -20.04 14.14
N VAL A 182 9.12 -19.34 12.99
CA VAL A 182 8.90 -19.92 11.67
C VAL A 182 10.12 -19.58 10.84
N GLY A 183 10.86 -20.59 10.47
CA GLY A 183 12.09 -20.50 9.69
C GLY A 183 11.83 -20.53 8.18
N GLY A 184 12.92 -20.48 7.42
CA GLY A 184 12.88 -20.53 5.97
C GLY A 184 13.86 -19.57 5.31
N LYS A 185 13.69 -19.35 4.00
CA LYS A 185 14.54 -18.46 3.21
C LYS A 185 14.19 -17.00 3.47
N LEU A 186 15.12 -16.25 4.06
CA LEU A 186 15.03 -14.80 4.25
C LEU A 186 15.97 -14.10 3.25
N SER A 187 15.40 -13.36 2.31
CA SER A 187 16.15 -12.63 1.28
C SER A 187 16.23 -11.13 1.57
N ASN A 188 17.02 -10.42 0.75
CA ASN A 188 17.29 -8.99 0.89
C ASN A 188 16.05 -8.10 0.96
N ASN A 189 16.13 -7.03 1.77
CA ASN A 189 15.16 -5.93 1.83
C ASN A 189 13.71 -6.35 2.17
N LYS A 190 13.54 -7.45 2.88
CA LYS A 190 12.21 -7.92 3.30
C LYS A 190 11.59 -7.01 4.35
N GLY A 191 10.28 -6.82 4.24
CA GLY A 191 9.51 -6.02 5.18
C GLY A 191 9.48 -6.61 6.58
N ILE A 192 9.40 -5.75 7.59
CA ILE A 192 9.20 -6.12 8.99
C ILE A 192 7.88 -5.52 9.44
N ASN A 193 7.03 -6.34 10.03
CA ASN A 193 5.82 -5.93 10.71
C ASN A 193 5.84 -6.44 12.16
N LYS A 194 5.34 -5.63 13.10
CA LYS A 194 5.11 -6.08 14.47
C LYS A 194 3.69 -6.63 14.58
N GLN A 195 3.54 -7.83 15.09
CA GLN A 195 2.22 -8.40 15.35
C GLN A 195 1.47 -7.55 16.39
N GLY A 196 0.23 -7.16 16.10
CA GLY A 196 -0.53 -6.26 16.96
C GLY A 196 -0.23 -4.77 16.71
N GLY A 197 0.73 -4.41 15.85
CA GLY A 197 1.08 -3.02 15.55
C GLY A 197 1.96 -2.35 16.62
N GLY A 198 1.87 -1.02 16.73
CA GLY A 198 2.58 -0.25 17.78
C GLY A 198 3.98 0.26 17.39
N LEU A 199 4.34 0.23 16.11
CA LEU A 199 5.56 0.90 15.66
C LEU A 199 5.36 2.42 15.61
N SER A 200 6.35 3.18 16.08
CA SER A 200 6.28 4.65 16.21
C SER A 200 6.69 5.39 14.93
N ALA A 201 7.10 4.66 13.89
CA ALA A 201 7.45 5.26 12.61
C ALA A 201 6.35 6.22 12.12
N PRO A 202 6.70 7.42 11.63
CA PRO A 202 5.69 8.38 11.16
C PRO A 202 4.89 7.79 9.99
N ALA A 203 3.56 7.95 10.01
CA ALA A 203 2.67 7.39 8.98
C ALA A 203 2.96 7.93 7.58
N LEU A 204 3.47 9.16 7.49
CA LEU A 204 3.84 9.84 6.26
C LEU A 204 5.32 10.20 6.27
N THR A 205 6.05 9.74 5.27
CA THR A 205 7.44 10.09 4.99
C THR A 205 7.53 11.39 4.18
N GLU A 206 8.73 11.93 4.00
CA GLU A 206 8.94 13.08 3.09
C GLU A 206 8.58 12.72 1.63
N LYS A 207 8.82 11.48 1.22
CA LYS A 207 8.37 10.98 -0.08
C LYS A 207 6.85 11.02 -0.18
N ASP A 208 6.14 10.53 0.83
CA ASP A 208 4.68 10.52 0.83
C ASP A 208 4.10 11.94 0.73
N LYS A 209 4.74 12.93 1.32
CA LYS A 209 4.34 14.35 1.18
C LYS A 209 4.48 14.85 -0.26
N GLN A 210 5.49 14.38 -0.99
CA GLN A 210 5.63 14.67 -2.43
C GLN A 210 4.59 13.90 -3.24
N ASP A 211 4.36 12.64 -2.90
CA ASP A 211 3.36 11.79 -3.54
C ASP A 211 1.93 12.32 -3.34
N ILE A 212 1.63 12.93 -2.19
CA ILE A 212 0.35 13.61 -1.93
C ILE A 212 0.15 14.79 -2.89
N LYS A 213 1.18 15.62 -3.10
CA LYS A 213 1.13 16.72 -4.07
C LYS A 213 0.90 16.20 -5.48
N PHE A 214 1.64 15.19 -5.85
CA PHE A 214 1.49 14.52 -7.14
C PHE A 214 0.07 13.95 -7.33
N ALA A 215 -0.50 13.28 -6.31
CA ALA A 215 -1.86 12.76 -6.37
C ALA A 215 -2.90 13.87 -6.59
N ALA A 216 -2.69 15.05 -5.98
CA ALA A 216 -3.53 16.22 -6.22
C ALA A 216 -3.36 16.78 -7.64
N GLU A 217 -2.12 16.86 -8.15
CA GLU A 217 -1.83 17.33 -9.51
C GLU A 217 -2.51 16.48 -10.59
N ILE A 218 -2.54 15.15 -10.39
CA ILE A 218 -3.20 14.23 -11.33
C ILE A 218 -4.70 14.09 -11.05
N ASP A 219 -5.27 14.89 -10.15
CA ASP A 219 -6.70 14.86 -9.76
C ASP A 219 -7.17 13.46 -9.35
N ALA A 220 -6.39 12.77 -8.49
CA ALA A 220 -6.74 11.45 -8.00
C ALA A 220 -8.04 11.48 -7.21
N ASP A 221 -8.91 10.46 -7.38
CA ASP A 221 -10.20 10.38 -6.69
C ASP A 221 -10.06 9.88 -5.25
N TYR A 222 -9.01 9.09 -4.98
CA TYR A 222 -8.74 8.49 -3.66
C TYR A 222 -7.27 8.52 -3.33
N LEU A 223 -6.98 8.68 -2.04
CA LEU A 223 -5.64 8.54 -1.47
C LEU A 223 -5.66 7.46 -0.39
N ALA A 224 -4.82 6.44 -0.51
CA ALA A 224 -4.63 5.42 0.51
C ALA A 224 -3.40 5.75 1.36
N VAL A 225 -3.59 5.85 2.68
CA VAL A 225 -2.52 6.03 3.66
C VAL A 225 -2.30 4.70 4.37
N SER A 226 -1.14 4.06 4.13
CA SER A 226 -0.92 2.66 4.48
C SER A 226 -0.66 2.40 5.97
N PHE A 227 -0.14 3.39 6.71
CA PHE A 227 0.33 3.22 8.10
C PHE A 227 -0.35 4.16 9.09
N VAL A 228 -1.67 4.32 8.97
CA VAL A 228 -2.46 5.17 9.88
C VAL A 228 -2.46 4.59 11.30
N ARG A 229 -2.09 5.42 12.28
CA ARG A 229 -2.09 5.09 13.72
C ARG A 229 -3.12 5.91 14.49
N CYS A 230 -3.36 7.15 14.05
CA CYS A 230 -4.28 8.07 14.71
C CYS A 230 -4.98 9.00 13.70
N ALA A 231 -5.99 9.70 14.16
CA ALA A 231 -6.75 10.63 13.33
C ALA A 231 -5.88 11.76 12.71
N ASP A 232 -4.81 12.16 13.38
CA ASP A 232 -3.92 13.20 12.87
C ASP A 232 -3.10 12.74 11.66
N ASP A 233 -2.76 11.45 11.58
CA ASP A 233 -2.10 10.89 10.40
C ASP A 233 -3.00 11.02 9.16
N VAL A 234 -4.30 10.80 9.34
CA VAL A 234 -5.30 11.00 8.28
C VAL A 234 -5.41 12.48 7.91
N ARG A 235 -5.52 13.37 8.91
CA ARG A 235 -5.61 14.84 8.67
C ARG A 235 -4.39 15.37 7.92
N ARG A 236 -3.19 14.87 8.23
CA ARG A 236 -1.96 15.23 7.49
C ARG A 236 -1.99 14.78 6.04
N GLY A 237 -2.63 13.65 5.74
CA GLY A 237 -2.87 13.19 4.37
C GLY A 237 -3.84 14.10 3.60
N THR A 238 -4.78 14.76 4.30
CA THR A 238 -5.75 15.69 3.67
C THR A 238 -5.27 17.11 3.57
N SER A 239 -4.21 17.49 4.28
CA SER A 239 -3.64 18.83 4.26
C SER A 239 -2.28 18.79 3.58
N PRO A 240 -2.19 19.06 2.27
CA PRO A 240 -0.92 19.23 1.63
C PRO A 240 -0.26 20.45 2.28
N ALA A 241 0.94 20.29 2.85
CA ALA A 241 1.77 21.42 3.26
C ALA A 241 2.11 22.23 2.00
N GLY A 242 1.25 23.20 1.67
CA GLY A 242 1.38 24.06 0.49
C GLY A 242 0.12 24.18 -0.37
N GLY A 243 -1.03 24.53 0.22
CA GLY A 243 -2.07 25.31 -0.47
C GLY A 243 -2.90 24.65 -1.60
N GLY A 244 -2.87 23.35 -1.76
CA GLY A 244 -3.79 22.67 -2.67
C GLY A 244 -5.04 22.20 -1.92
N ARG A 245 -6.23 22.55 -2.40
CA ARG A 245 -7.49 21.95 -1.92
C ARG A 245 -7.69 20.63 -2.64
N TRP A 246 -7.94 19.58 -1.88
CA TRP A 246 -8.56 18.37 -2.37
C TRP A 246 -10.02 18.65 -2.71
#